data_a7956425d54c0d6fe20ef33e111fd205
#
_entry.id   a7956425d54c0d6fe20ef33e111fd205
#
_cell.length_a   1.000
_cell.length_b   1.000
_cell.length_c   1.000
_cell.angle_alpha   90.00
_cell.angle_beta   90.00
_cell.angle_gamma   90.00
#
_symmetry.space_group_name_H-M   'P 1'
#
loop_
_entity.id
_entity.type
_entity.pdbx_description
1 polymer ?
#
loop_
_entity_poly.entity_id
_entity_poly.type
_entity_poly.pdbx_seq_one_letter_code
_entity_poly.pdbx_strand_id
1 'polypeptide(L)'
;MSEGRNTPGRVARRNFIKTLAAFSTASIFANLESPSLLGLGFDAPRAATPITDVFMDLNHIHKWDQSNGDTWDPFWADDDSLYAFNCDGRGFGTQPRNLAFNQLQGDGPHALKGRIVNSMDDYGIAGKKEVDNATWKACGQECIDSTFYAFVSRNVYGSDSKDPLTRQTALNSSLIKSADRGLTWTRSAAENYKNPMCPGTRFGSPFFVHYGKNGGAVSRDGAHQYVYAISPNGFWNDGDNFIIGRVERRKLKDLDASDWTYYTGRDGQSAGNWSKQIAQAIPILSLPAKCGQTPPCYIPSLGVYLMISWYNTQKMTKWFEPNEMRYDFYQAEHPWGPWKFINSHSDSHITGGHFYGPSLCAKFQERKGAEVMMSLFTSGCPFEDVPSGLYKMWEIPLVLRTTPVPDSTLINDDDARITYSGSWRSLGHRGFSDYNDDVHYTTSVNDSLQFTFTGAGIDYIAEKHTDLGDVDVYVDGVLKQNVNLRLENFPRLSQVVVFRTDGLSNGPHTIKIVNKSTAGAVLDAFRVYGGSAGPPLSRG
;
A
#
# COMPACT_ATOMS: atom_id res chain seq x y z
N MET A 1 -40.22 19.06 64.20
CA MET A 1 -40.82 20.21 63.53
C MET A 1 -40.84 19.84 62.06
N SER A 2 -41.89 19.37 61.68
CA SER A 2 -43.04 19.77 60.83
C SER A 2 -42.66 19.67 59.35
N GLU A 3 -43.19 18.65 58.66
CA GLU A 3 -44.45 18.65 57.87
C GLU A 3 -44.29 19.43 56.56
N GLY A 4 -44.70 19.00 55.39
CA GLY A 4 -45.75 18.10 54.92
C GLY A 4 -45.62 17.87 53.43
N ARG A 5 -45.96 16.74 53.01
CA ARG A 5 -47.09 16.23 52.18
C ARG A 5 -47.67 17.19 51.12
N ASN A 6 -47.67 16.73 49.84
CA ASN A 6 -48.90 16.27 49.20
C ASN A 6 -48.67 15.86 47.74
N THR A 7 -49.11 14.65 47.39
CA THR A 7 -49.61 14.14 46.10
C THR A 7 -51.11 14.50 46.00
N PRO A 8 -51.92 14.14 44.92
CA PRO A 8 -51.71 13.54 43.60
C PRO A 8 -52.58 14.17 42.49
N GLY A 9 -52.51 13.68 41.27
CA GLY A 9 -53.48 13.99 40.21
C GLY A 9 -53.47 13.03 39.03
N ARG A 10 -54.37 12.08 39.09
CA ARG A 10 -54.80 11.12 38.04
C ARG A 10 -55.77 11.78 37.05
N VAL A 11 -56.06 10.99 35.91
CA VAL A 11 -57.23 11.00 35.00
C VAL A 11 -56.86 11.49 33.59
N ALA A 12 -57.23 10.86 32.49
CA ALA A 12 -58.09 9.69 32.16
C ALA A 12 -57.85 9.27 30.70
N ARG A 13 -58.25 8.03 30.47
CA ARG A 13 -58.47 7.37 29.16
C ARG A 13 -59.52 8.10 28.29
N ARG A 14 -59.40 7.93 26.94
CA ARG A 14 -60.57 7.53 26.12
C ARG A 14 -60.17 7.00 24.75
N ASN A 15 -60.76 5.84 24.45
CA ASN A 15 -60.83 5.06 23.21
C ASN A 15 -61.64 5.76 22.11
N PHE A 16 -61.41 5.38 20.83
CA PHE A 16 -62.45 5.10 19.82
C PHE A 16 -61.77 4.35 18.65
N ILE A 17 -62.05 3.24 18.33
CA ILE A 17 -62.90 2.20 17.73
C ILE A 17 -63.15 2.46 16.23
N LYS A 18 -62.64 1.48 15.43
CA LYS A 18 -63.14 0.83 14.21
C LYS A 18 -63.48 1.61 12.95
N THR A 19 -62.90 1.15 11.83
CA THR A 19 -63.66 0.57 10.70
C THR A 19 -62.80 -0.37 9.87
N LEU A 20 -63.33 -1.54 9.55
CA LEU A 20 -62.81 -2.60 8.65
C LEU A 20 -63.20 -2.31 7.20
N ALA A 21 -62.32 -2.69 6.23
CA ALA A 21 -62.63 -3.35 4.95
C ALA A 21 -61.29 -3.71 4.28
N ALA A 22 -60.93 -4.89 4.13
CA ALA A 22 -61.21 -6.04 3.29
C ALA A 22 -60.27 -6.20 2.05
N PHE A 23 -59.47 -7.22 2.10
CA PHE A 23 -58.92 -8.11 1.06
C PHE A 23 -58.02 -7.59 -0.06
N SER A 24 -56.72 -7.97 -0.01
CA SER A 24 -56.09 -8.76 -1.06
C SER A 24 -54.86 -9.52 -0.50
N THR A 25 -54.79 -10.80 -0.83
CA THR A 25 -53.74 -11.75 -0.49
C THR A 25 -52.43 -11.40 -1.19
N ALA A 26 -51.41 -11.07 -0.41
CA ALA A 26 -50.01 -11.13 -0.86
C ALA A 26 -49.16 -11.73 0.26
N SER A 27 -48.36 -12.67 -0.13
CA SER A 27 -47.54 -13.59 0.66
C SER A 27 -46.72 -12.90 1.74
N ILE A 28 -46.96 -13.29 2.99
CA ILE A 28 -46.13 -12.91 4.14
C ILE A 28 -44.89 -13.82 4.10
N PHE A 29 -43.74 -13.32 3.62
CA PHE A 29 -42.44 -13.81 4.07
C PHE A 29 -42.14 -13.11 5.39
N ALA A 30 -42.24 -13.85 6.46
CA ALA A 30 -41.80 -13.43 7.78
C ALA A 30 -40.33 -13.07 7.73
N ASN A 31 -40.00 -11.80 7.94
CA ASN A 31 -38.66 -11.39 8.35
C ASN A 31 -38.41 -11.98 9.74
N LEU A 32 -37.70 -13.09 9.80
CA LEU A 32 -37.00 -13.50 10.99
C LEU A 32 -35.81 -12.54 11.11
N GLU A 33 -35.98 -11.49 11.90
CA GLU A 33 -34.87 -10.71 12.41
C GLU A 33 -33.96 -11.67 13.18
N SER A 34 -32.80 -11.98 12.58
CA SER A 34 -31.70 -12.58 13.30
C SER A 34 -31.35 -11.67 14.49
N PRO A 35 -31.08 -12.23 15.70
CA PRO A 35 -30.71 -11.39 16.83
C PRO A 35 -29.49 -10.56 16.42
N SER A 36 -29.65 -9.24 16.47
CA SER A 36 -28.58 -8.28 16.26
C SER A 36 -27.42 -8.63 17.20
N LEU A 37 -26.25 -8.90 16.65
CA LEU A 37 -24.97 -8.88 17.36
C LEU A 37 -24.69 -7.43 17.79
N LEU A 38 -25.46 -6.95 18.75
CA LEU A 38 -25.27 -5.66 19.42
C LEU A 38 -24.04 -5.79 20.34
N GLY A 39 -22.88 -5.37 19.81
CA GLY A 39 -21.66 -5.26 20.60
C GLY A 39 -20.38 -4.92 19.83
N LEU A 40 -20.29 -5.26 18.56
CA LEU A 40 -19.17 -4.87 17.71
C LEU A 40 -19.78 -4.23 16.46
N GLY A 41 -19.63 -2.93 16.30
CA GLY A 41 -20.18 -2.17 15.18
C GLY A 41 -19.54 -2.54 13.85
N PHE A 42 -19.89 -3.72 13.32
CA PHE A 42 -19.50 -4.13 11.98
C PHE A 42 -20.57 -3.61 11.00
N ASP A 43 -20.16 -2.69 10.13
CA ASP A 43 -21.00 -2.31 9.00
C ASP A 43 -21.24 -3.52 8.07
N ALA A 44 -22.45 -3.62 7.51
CA ALA A 44 -22.75 -4.66 6.52
C ALA A 44 -21.80 -4.55 5.31
N PRO A 45 -21.38 -5.67 4.69
CA PRO A 45 -20.48 -5.64 3.54
C PRO A 45 -21.07 -4.81 2.40
N ARG A 46 -20.31 -3.84 1.90
CA ARG A 46 -20.74 -2.99 0.78
C ARG A 46 -20.69 -3.76 -0.55
N ALA A 47 -21.52 -3.34 -1.50
CA ALA A 47 -21.37 -3.73 -2.89
C ALA A 47 -20.00 -3.24 -3.41
N ALA A 48 -19.35 -4.03 -4.27
CA ALA A 48 -18.06 -3.68 -4.84
C ALA A 48 -18.16 -2.40 -5.67
N THR A 49 -17.27 -1.46 -5.39
CA THR A 49 -17.02 -0.27 -6.22
C THR A 49 -15.65 -0.45 -6.85
N PRO A 50 -15.56 -0.65 -8.17
CA PRO A 50 -14.28 -0.87 -8.84
C PRO A 50 -13.33 0.32 -8.70
N ILE A 51 -12.04 0.04 -8.52
CA ILE A 51 -10.97 1.01 -8.64
C ILE A 51 -10.62 1.13 -10.13
N THR A 52 -10.60 2.34 -10.64
CA THR A 52 -10.29 2.62 -12.05
C THR A 52 -8.86 3.07 -12.25
N ASP A 53 -8.23 3.59 -11.20
CA ASP A 53 -6.84 4.06 -11.20
C ASP A 53 -6.26 4.05 -9.79
N VAL A 54 -4.96 3.80 -9.68
CA VAL A 54 -4.17 3.98 -8.46
C VAL A 54 -3.08 5.00 -8.78
N PHE A 55 -3.01 6.06 -8.02
CA PHE A 55 -1.94 7.05 -8.13
C PHE A 55 -1.01 6.95 -6.92
N MET A 56 0.30 6.85 -7.18
CA MET A 56 1.36 6.89 -6.16
C MET A 56 1.82 8.33 -5.99
N ASP A 57 1.56 8.95 -4.85
CA ASP A 57 1.90 10.34 -4.59
C ASP A 57 3.35 10.51 -4.09
N LEU A 58 4.30 10.52 -5.01
CA LEU A 58 5.71 10.72 -4.70
C LEU A 58 6.02 12.14 -4.20
N ASN A 59 5.10 13.10 -4.34
CA ASN A 59 5.27 14.46 -3.79
C ASN A 59 5.22 14.46 -2.25
N HIS A 60 4.47 13.55 -1.64
CA HIS A 60 4.27 13.48 -0.20
C HIS A 60 4.87 12.23 0.43
N ILE A 61 5.90 11.66 -0.19
CA ILE A 61 6.64 10.52 0.34
C ILE A 61 7.25 10.85 1.72
N HIS A 62 7.24 9.89 2.63
CA HIS A 62 7.80 10.05 3.97
C HIS A 62 8.80 8.94 4.32
N LYS A 63 9.85 9.31 5.07
CA LYS A 63 10.91 8.40 5.52
C LYS A 63 11.09 8.49 7.04
N TRP A 64 11.25 7.36 7.67
CA TRP A 64 11.65 7.31 9.08
C TRP A 64 13.16 7.13 9.22
N ASP A 65 13.88 8.22 9.40
CA ASP A 65 15.35 8.23 9.51
C ASP A 65 15.89 7.37 10.66
N GLN A 66 15.10 7.15 11.70
CA GLN A 66 15.45 6.31 12.85
C GLN A 66 15.28 4.82 12.60
N SER A 67 14.53 4.42 11.57
CA SER A 67 14.33 3.03 11.19
C SER A 67 15.55 2.46 10.46
N ASN A 68 15.65 1.14 10.41
CA ASN A 68 16.64 0.42 9.62
C ASN A 68 16.20 -1.02 9.39
N GLY A 69 16.33 -1.50 8.18
CA GLY A 69 15.87 -2.82 7.77
C GLY A 69 14.79 -2.76 6.69
N ASP A 70 14.31 -3.92 6.30
CA ASP A 70 13.40 -4.09 5.17
C ASP A 70 12.14 -4.90 5.50
N THR A 71 11.30 -5.10 4.49
CA THR A 71 10.06 -5.90 4.53
C THR A 71 9.09 -5.45 5.64
N TRP A 72 8.89 -4.16 5.75
CA TRP A 72 7.95 -3.57 6.68
C TRP A 72 6.52 -3.86 6.25
N ASP A 73 5.80 -4.65 7.06
CA ASP A 73 4.39 -5.01 6.86
C ASP A 73 3.54 -4.58 8.06
N PRO A 74 3.17 -3.28 8.18
CA PRO A 74 2.45 -2.79 9.34
C PRO A 74 1.01 -3.28 9.39
N PHE A 75 0.60 -3.88 10.50
CA PHE A 75 -0.77 -4.25 10.80
C PHE A 75 -1.40 -3.36 11.88
N TRP A 76 -2.71 -3.21 11.86
CA TRP A 76 -3.47 -2.32 12.75
C TRP A 76 -4.06 -3.07 13.95
N ALA A 77 -3.47 -2.85 15.13
CA ALA A 77 -3.87 -3.51 16.36
C ALA A 77 -5.12 -2.88 17.01
N ASP A 78 -5.68 -3.58 17.99
CA ASP A 78 -6.85 -3.18 18.76
C ASP A 78 -6.61 -1.92 19.62
N ASP A 79 -5.36 -1.65 20.03
CA ASP A 79 -4.93 -0.45 20.78
C ASP A 79 -4.70 0.78 19.91
N ASP A 80 -5.10 0.70 18.65
CA ASP A 80 -4.95 1.75 17.65
C ASP A 80 -3.51 2.03 17.17
N SER A 81 -2.52 1.30 17.66
CA SER A 81 -1.16 1.34 17.14
C SER A 81 -1.02 0.48 15.87
N LEU A 82 -0.02 0.81 15.05
CA LEU A 82 0.53 -0.12 14.08
C LEU A 82 1.69 -0.89 14.72
N TYR A 83 1.84 -2.14 14.31
CA TYR A 83 3.00 -2.96 14.66
C TYR A 83 3.57 -3.59 13.41
N ALA A 84 4.89 -3.77 13.37
CA ALA A 84 5.56 -4.39 12.24
C ALA A 84 6.83 -5.12 12.64
N PHE A 85 7.08 -6.28 12.06
CA PHE A 85 8.45 -6.76 11.92
C PHE A 85 9.17 -5.96 10.85
N ASN A 86 10.47 -5.84 10.99
CA ASN A 86 11.39 -5.63 9.88
C ASN A 86 12.31 -6.83 9.75
N CYS A 87 12.88 -7.03 8.56
CA CYS A 87 13.96 -7.96 8.33
C CYS A 87 15.30 -7.23 8.18
N ASP A 88 16.39 -7.99 8.37
CA ASP A 88 17.79 -7.64 8.07
C ASP A 88 18.23 -6.27 8.59
N GLY A 89 17.76 -5.86 9.76
CA GLY A 89 18.09 -4.57 10.32
C GLY A 89 17.81 -4.45 11.81
N ARG A 90 18.04 -3.26 12.37
CA ARG A 90 17.82 -2.99 13.78
C ARG A 90 16.39 -2.51 14.11
N GLY A 91 15.52 -2.38 13.13
CA GLY A 91 14.22 -1.75 13.30
C GLY A 91 14.36 -0.32 13.83
N PHE A 92 13.63 0.01 14.89
CA PHE A 92 13.79 1.23 15.69
C PHE A 92 14.69 1.03 16.92
N GLY A 93 15.40 -0.11 17.00
CA GLY A 93 16.35 -0.43 18.07
C GLY A 93 17.80 -0.11 17.70
N THR A 94 18.72 -0.80 18.36
CA THR A 94 20.16 -0.58 18.21
C THR A 94 20.93 -1.77 17.63
N GLN A 95 20.37 -2.98 17.73
CA GLN A 95 21.04 -4.22 17.34
C GLN A 95 20.45 -4.79 16.04
N PRO A 96 21.26 -4.99 14.98
CA PRO A 96 20.76 -5.58 13.75
C PRO A 96 20.43 -7.07 13.96
N ARG A 97 19.24 -7.47 13.52
CA ARG A 97 18.67 -8.81 13.63
C ARG A 97 18.09 -9.26 12.29
N ASN A 98 17.97 -10.58 12.09
CA ASN A 98 17.20 -11.10 10.97
C ASN A 98 15.73 -10.66 11.05
N LEU A 99 15.17 -10.61 12.25
CA LEU A 99 13.83 -10.09 12.56
C LEU A 99 13.92 -9.14 13.75
N ALA A 100 13.18 -8.03 13.72
CA ALA A 100 12.96 -7.19 14.89
C ALA A 100 11.52 -6.69 14.89
N PHE A 101 10.85 -6.73 16.05
CA PHE A 101 9.45 -6.37 16.17
C PHE A 101 9.29 -4.98 16.76
N ASN A 102 8.52 -4.14 16.10
CA ASN A 102 8.39 -2.71 16.37
C ASN A 102 6.93 -2.30 16.57
N GLN A 103 6.73 -1.22 17.32
CA GLN A 103 5.47 -0.48 17.43
C GLN A 103 5.61 0.88 16.76
N LEU A 104 4.55 1.31 16.08
CA LEU A 104 4.42 2.62 15.42
C LEU A 104 3.17 3.30 15.96
N GLN A 105 3.29 4.47 16.56
CA GLN A 105 2.21 5.19 17.24
C GLN A 105 2.09 6.61 16.71
N GLY A 106 0.88 7.06 16.39
CA GLY A 106 0.59 8.41 15.91
C GLY A 106 -0.79 8.51 15.25
N ASP A 107 -1.28 9.75 15.14
CA ASP A 107 -2.63 10.04 14.63
C ASP A 107 -2.68 10.22 13.11
N GLY A 108 -1.57 10.12 12.42
CA GLY A 108 -1.47 10.19 10.95
C GLY A 108 -0.22 9.46 10.45
N PRO A 109 -0.15 9.11 9.15
CA PRO A 109 0.96 8.33 8.63
C PRO A 109 2.30 9.00 8.88
N HIS A 110 2.44 10.29 8.62
CA HIS A 110 3.69 11.04 8.82
C HIS A 110 3.98 11.41 10.28
N ALA A 111 3.01 11.24 11.19
CA ALA A 111 3.17 11.50 12.62
C ALA A 111 3.60 10.25 13.41
N LEU A 112 3.75 9.11 12.75
CA LEU A 112 4.13 7.86 13.42
C LEU A 112 5.52 7.95 14.04
N LYS A 113 5.61 7.52 15.30
CA LYS A 113 6.87 7.33 16.03
C LYS A 113 7.08 5.86 16.27
N GLY A 114 8.21 5.34 15.83
CA GLY A 114 8.58 3.94 15.99
C GLY A 114 9.40 3.68 17.25
N ARG A 115 9.19 2.52 17.86
CA ARG A 115 10.05 1.97 18.91
C ARG A 115 10.17 0.46 18.78
N ILE A 116 11.31 -0.07 19.21
CA ILE A 116 11.48 -1.53 19.31
C ILE A 116 10.62 -2.07 20.46
N VAL A 117 9.96 -3.21 20.21
CA VAL A 117 9.22 -3.97 21.23
C VAL A 117 9.99 -5.23 21.61
N ASN A 118 10.51 -5.95 20.61
CA ASN A 118 11.25 -7.18 20.81
C ASN A 118 12.33 -7.32 19.73
N SER A 119 13.57 -7.55 20.13
CA SER A 119 14.71 -7.74 19.23
C SER A 119 14.73 -9.10 18.55
N MET A 120 13.89 -10.06 18.98
CA MET A 120 13.79 -11.41 18.42
C MET A 120 15.13 -12.13 18.35
N ASP A 121 15.89 -12.10 19.44
CA ASP A 121 17.29 -12.57 19.49
C ASP A 121 17.47 -14.03 19.05
N ASP A 122 16.47 -14.89 19.31
CA ASP A 122 16.48 -16.31 18.93
C ASP A 122 16.44 -16.53 17.40
N TYR A 123 16.10 -15.51 16.61
CA TYR A 123 16.06 -15.56 15.16
C TYR A 123 17.36 -15.11 14.49
N GLY A 124 18.40 -14.82 15.27
CA GLY A 124 19.77 -14.57 14.81
C GLY A 124 20.03 -13.12 14.36
N ILE A 125 21.25 -12.92 13.90
CA ILE A 125 21.81 -11.60 13.54
C ILE A 125 21.67 -11.38 12.04
N ALA A 126 21.30 -10.16 11.63
CA ALA A 126 21.16 -9.76 10.23
C ALA A 126 22.42 -10.11 9.40
N GLY A 127 22.19 -10.71 8.23
CA GLY A 127 23.24 -11.12 7.30
C GLY A 127 24.02 -12.37 7.71
N LYS A 128 23.76 -12.97 8.88
CA LYS A 128 24.38 -14.24 9.27
C LYS A 128 23.48 -15.41 8.88
N LYS A 129 24.03 -16.31 8.08
CA LYS A 129 23.39 -17.57 7.71
C LYS A 129 23.60 -18.61 8.81
N GLU A 130 22.57 -19.43 9.01
CA GLU A 130 22.62 -20.60 9.90
C GLU A 130 23.37 -21.78 9.25
N VAL A 131 23.45 -22.90 9.96
CA VAL A 131 24.15 -24.11 9.49
C VAL A 131 23.58 -24.70 8.19
N ASP A 132 22.32 -24.44 7.87
CA ASP A 132 21.64 -24.84 6.65
C ASP A 132 21.80 -23.82 5.50
N ASN A 133 22.66 -22.82 5.65
CA ASN A 133 22.88 -21.71 4.72
C ASN A 133 21.66 -20.80 4.52
N ALA A 134 20.63 -20.90 5.36
CA ALA A 134 19.44 -20.08 5.35
C ALA A 134 19.47 -18.98 6.41
N THR A 135 18.68 -17.95 6.22
CA THR A 135 18.38 -16.90 7.19
C THR A 135 16.89 -16.98 7.60
N TRP A 136 16.54 -16.34 8.71
CA TRP A 136 15.16 -16.11 9.06
C TRP A 136 14.61 -14.84 8.40
N LYS A 137 13.35 -14.91 7.95
CA LYS A 137 12.59 -13.76 7.47
C LYS A 137 11.21 -13.73 8.13
N ALA A 138 10.74 -12.54 8.49
CA ALA A 138 9.34 -12.33 8.79
C ALA A 138 8.57 -12.21 7.47
N CYS A 139 7.42 -12.85 7.43
CA CYS A 139 6.45 -12.73 6.35
C CYS A 139 5.24 -11.92 6.83
N GLY A 140 4.04 -12.26 6.36
CA GLY A 140 2.82 -11.58 6.74
C GLY A 140 2.51 -11.62 8.23
N GLN A 141 1.96 -10.54 8.72
CA GLN A 141 1.65 -10.30 10.13
C GLN A 141 0.25 -9.71 10.24
N GLU A 142 -0.44 -10.00 11.34
CA GLU A 142 -1.79 -9.45 11.58
C GLU A 142 -2.15 -9.48 13.07
N CYS A 143 -2.99 -8.55 13.48
CA CYS A 143 -3.69 -8.60 14.76
C CYS A 143 -5.10 -9.18 14.55
N ILE A 144 -5.41 -10.27 15.21
CA ILE A 144 -6.70 -10.93 15.11
C ILE A 144 -7.20 -11.26 16.51
N ASP A 145 -8.37 -10.74 16.86
CA ASP A 145 -8.96 -10.91 18.19
C ASP A 145 -7.98 -10.58 19.33
N SER A 146 -7.29 -9.43 19.20
CA SER A 146 -6.29 -8.90 20.15
C SER A 146 -5.05 -9.80 20.35
N THR A 147 -4.85 -10.78 19.49
CA THR A 147 -3.66 -11.63 19.43
C THR A 147 -2.86 -11.30 18.18
N PHE A 148 -1.57 -11.12 18.32
CA PHE A 148 -0.68 -10.89 17.19
C PHE A 148 -0.23 -12.22 16.61
N TYR A 149 -0.23 -12.31 15.30
CA TYR A 149 0.24 -13.46 14.53
C TYR A 149 1.25 -13.01 13.49
N ALA A 150 2.28 -13.82 13.27
CA ALA A 150 3.24 -13.58 12.20
C ALA A 150 3.74 -14.91 11.62
N PHE A 151 3.90 -14.96 10.31
CA PHE A 151 4.63 -16.04 9.68
C PHE A 151 6.14 -15.73 9.72
N VAL A 152 6.92 -16.73 10.05
CA VAL A 152 8.38 -16.71 9.94
C VAL A 152 8.82 -17.80 8.96
N SER A 153 9.83 -17.49 8.14
CA SER A 153 10.28 -18.33 7.03
C SER A 153 11.78 -18.55 7.09
N ARG A 154 12.22 -19.73 6.64
CA ARG A 154 13.64 -20.01 6.32
C ARG A 154 13.89 -19.65 4.87
N ASN A 155 14.80 -18.72 4.64
CA ASN A 155 15.07 -18.18 3.32
C ASN A 155 16.52 -18.45 2.91
N VAL A 156 16.73 -19.01 1.72
CA VAL A 156 18.02 -19.17 1.08
C VAL A 156 18.13 -18.27 -0.14
N TYR A 157 19.25 -17.56 -0.21
CA TYR A 157 19.67 -16.86 -1.41
C TYR A 157 20.12 -17.92 -2.43
N GLY A 158 19.92 -17.65 -3.72
CA GLY A 158 20.23 -18.59 -4.80
C GLY A 158 21.59 -19.27 -4.64
N SER A 159 21.64 -20.54 -4.98
CA SER A 159 22.81 -21.40 -4.78
C SER A 159 23.97 -21.09 -5.75
N ASP A 160 23.74 -20.30 -6.79
CA ASP A 160 24.76 -19.92 -7.75
C ASP A 160 25.48 -18.66 -7.27
N SER A 161 26.77 -18.77 -6.98
CA SER A 161 27.61 -17.63 -6.60
C SER A 161 27.75 -16.57 -7.71
N LYS A 162 27.33 -16.89 -8.94
CA LYS A 162 27.30 -15.97 -10.09
C LYS A 162 25.98 -15.22 -10.20
N ASP A 163 24.95 -15.65 -9.47
CA ASP A 163 23.64 -15.02 -9.46
C ASP A 163 23.03 -15.13 -8.06
N PRO A 164 23.55 -14.35 -7.10
CA PRO A 164 23.13 -14.45 -5.69
C PRO A 164 21.68 -13.97 -5.46
N LEU A 165 21.06 -13.36 -6.46
CA LEU A 165 19.73 -12.74 -6.38
C LEU A 165 18.64 -13.55 -7.04
N THR A 166 19.02 -14.50 -7.90
CA THR A 166 18.04 -15.27 -8.62
C THR A 166 17.29 -16.17 -7.66
N ARG A 167 16.01 -15.88 -7.56
CA ARG A 167 15.02 -16.72 -6.90
C ARG A 167 15.41 -17.10 -5.47
N GLN A 168 15.44 -16.11 -4.60
CA GLN A 168 15.49 -16.37 -3.17
C GLN A 168 14.38 -17.35 -2.80
N THR A 169 14.74 -18.51 -2.27
CA THR A 169 13.80 -19.58 -1.99
C THR A 169 13.38 -19.57 -0.53
N ALA A 170 12.07 -19.49 -0.29
CA ALA A 170 11.49 -19.71 1.02
C ALA A 170 11.28 -21.22 1.25
N LEU A 171 12.12 -21.84 2.05
CA LEU A 171 12.18 -23.31 2.23
C LEU A 171 10.97 -23.87 2.98
N ASN A 172 10.44 -23.10 3.91
CA ASN A 172 9.30 -23.45 4.76
C ASN A 172 8.83 -22.23 5.52
N SER A 173 7.67 -22.34 6.17
CA SER A 173 7.19 -21.32 7.08
C SER A 173 6.55 -21.89 8.33
N SER A 174 6.44 -21.08 9.36
CA SER A 174 5.72 -21.36 10.59
C SER A 174 4.99 -20.12 11.08
N LEU A 175 3.83 -20.33 11.70
CA LEU A 175 3.07 -19.28 12.35
C LEU A 175 3.47 -19.17 13.81
N ILE A 176 3.77 -17.96 14.27
CA ILE A 176 4.01 -17.62 15.68
C ILE A 176 2.91 -16.68 16.17
N LYS A 177 2.65 -16.67 17.47
CA LYS A 177 1.66 -15.76 18.07
C LYS A 177 2.16 -15.10 19.34
N SER A 178 1.62 -13.93 19.63
CA SER A 178 1.83 -13.18 20.88
C SER A 178 0.50 -12.69 21.42
N ALA A 179 0.25 -12.95 22.72
CA ALA A 179 -0.91 -12.45 23.45
C ALA A 179 -0.59 -11.23 24.31
N ASP A 180 0.67 -10.77 24.31
CA ASP A 180 1.20 -9.68 25.15
C ASP A 180 1.84 -8.56 24.30
N ARG A 181 1.26 -8.30 23.14
CA ARG A 181 1.67 -7.23 22.20
C ARG A 181 3.11 -7.34 21.71
N GLY A 182 3.58 -8.57 21.49
CA GLY A 182 4.88 -8.84 20.90
C GLY A 182 6.03 -8.92 21.91
N LEU A 183 5.76 -8.82 23.21
CA LEU A 183 6.80 -8.98 24.23
C LEU A 183 7.32 -10.42 24.26
N THR A 184 6.43 -11.41 24.14
CA THR A 184 6.79 -12.83 24.01
C THR A 184 6.05 -13.47 22.84
N TRP A 185 6.66 -14.51 22.28
CA TRP A 185 6.10 -15.25 21.15
C TRP A 185 6.05 -16.74 21.41
N THR A 186 4.90 -17.37 21.14
CA THR A 186 4.71 -18.82 21.20
C THR A 186 5.17 -19.46 19.90
N ARG A 187 5.81 -20.60 19.99
CA ARG A 187 6.69 -21.28 19.04
C ARG A 187 8.02 -20.55 18.90
N SER A 188 9.03 -21.12 19.53
CA SER A 188 10.40 -20.61 19.47
C SER A 188 11.03 -20.80 18.08
N ALA A 189 12.12 -20.08 17.81
CA ALA A 189 12.90 -20.29 16.59
C ALA A 189 13.38 -21.74 16.45
N ALA A 190 13.77 -22.38 17.55
CA ALA A 190 14.23 -23.78 17.55
C ALA A 190 13.11 -24.77 17.16
N GLU A 191 11.87 -24.56 17.61
CA GLU A 191 10.73 -25.37 17.18
C GLU A 191 10.44 -25.18 15.70
N ASN A 192 10.40 -23.94 15.23
CA ASN A 192 10.12 -23.59 13.83
C ASN A 192 11.20 -24.13 12.89
N TYR A 193 12.45 -24.19 13.35
CA TYR A 193 13.54 -24.80 12.60
C TYR A 193 13.42 -26.33 12.49
N LYS A 194 13.13 -27.01 13.62
CA LYS A 194 13.07 -28.48 13.69
C LYS A 194 11.78 -29.05 13.07
N ASN A 195 10.65 -28.38 13.31
CA ASN A 195 9.32 -28.83 12.92
C ASN A 195 8.52 -27.66 12.32
N PRO A 196 8.83 -27.19 11.10
CA PRO A 196 8.08 -26.12 10.46
C PRO A 196 6.63 -26.53 10.23
N MET A 197 5.69 -25.61 10.45
CA MET A 197 4.26 -25.89 10.26
C MET A 197 3.90 -26.14 8.79
N CYS A 198 4.53 -25.37 7.89
CA CYS A 198 4.33 -25.50 6.44
C CYS A 198 5.67 -25.92 5.81
N PRO A 199 5.97 -27.23 5.79
CA PRO A 199 7.19 -27.73 5.18
C PRO A 199 7.15 -27.60 3.67
N GLY A 200 8.33 -27.35 3.06
CA GLY A 200 8.47 -27.14 1.62
C GLY A 200 8.14 -25.73 1.20
N THR A 201 8.31 -25.47 -0.08
CA THR A 201 8.37 -24.12 -0.65
C THR A 201 7.00 -23.54 -1.03
N ARG A 202 5.97 -24.38 -1.21
CA ARG A 202 4.68 -23.92 -1.78
C ARG A 202 3.97 -22.87 -0.92
N PHE A 203 4.06 -22.96 0.41
CA PHE A 203 3.55 -21.96 1.35
C PHE A 203 4.69 -21.46 2.23
N GLY A 204 5.82 -21.16 1.58
CA GLY A 204 7.08 -20.84 2.24
C GLY A 204 7.18 -19.41 2.74
N SER A 205 6.43 -18.47 2.16
CA SER A 205 6.40 -17.06 2.58
C SER A 205 4.98 -16.49 2.56
N PRO A 206 4.10 -16.93 3.49
CA PRO A 206 2.72 -16.48 3.52
C PRO A 206 2.59 -15.06 4.07
N PHE A 207 1.69 -14.26 3.46
CA PHE A 207 1.29 -12.93 3.91
C PHE A 207 -0.21 -12.90 4.18
N PHE A 208 -0.61 -12.40 5.35
CA PHE A 208 -2.02 -12.27 5.67
C PHE A 208 -2.71 -11.26 4.75
N VAL A 209 -4.00 -11.49 4.50
CA VAL A 209 -4.87 -10.47 3.94
C VAL A 209 -5.27 -9.53 5.07
N HIS A 210 -4.99 -8.24 4.95
CA HIS A 210 -5.33 -7.23 5.97
C HIS A 210 -6.81 -6.90 5.95
N TYR A 211 -7.46 -7.01 7.10
CA TYR A 211 -8.89 -6.72 7.31
C TYR A 211 -9.13 -5.57 8.30
N GLY A 212 -8.30 -4.52 8.25
CA GLY A 212 -8.46 -3.34 9.09
C GLY A 212 -8.08 -3.58 10.55
N LYS A 213 -8.60 -2.73 11.43
CA LYS A 213 -8.28 -2.78 12.87
C LYS A 213 -8.62 -4.13 13.47
N ASN A 214 -7.61 -4.78 14.10
CA ASN A 214 -7.79 -6.07 14.79
C ASN A 214 -8.35 -7.18 13.87
N GLY A 215 -8.06 -7.12 12.57
CA GLY A 215 -8.60 -8.03 11.57
C GLY A 215 -10.14 -8.04 11.52
N GLY A 216 -10.77 -6.91 11.88
CA GLY A 216 -12.20 -6.85 12.19
C GLY A 216 -13.10 -6.40 11.05
N ALA A 217 -12.59 -6.02 9.88
CA ALA A 217 -13.43 -5.60 8.76
C ALA A 217 -14.28 -6.77 8.24
N VAL A 218 -15.56 -6.52 8.05
CA VAL A 218 -16.50 -7.51 7.52
C VAL A 218 -16.49 -7.46 6.00
N SER A 219 -16.12 -8.56 5.37
CA SER A 219 -16.20 -8.76 3.93
C SER A 219 -17.31 -9.74 3.56
N ARG A 220 -17.68 -9.77 2.28
CA ARG A 220 -18.66 -10.73 1.74
C ARG A 220 -18.16 -12.19 1.73
N ASP A 221 -16.87 -12.38 1.92
CA ASP A 221 -16.18 -13.68 1.81
C ASP A 221 -16.09 -14.42 3.14
N GLY A 222 -16.79 -13.95 4.17
CA GLY A 222 -16.72 -14.57 5.48
C GLY A 222 -15.39 -14.33 6.20
N ALA A 223 -14.75 -13.16 6.05
CA ALA A 223 -13.55 -12.79 6.81
C ALA A 223 -13.76 -12.84 8.32
N HIS A 224 -15.01 -12.71 8.78
CA HIS A 224 -15.37 -12.96 10.17
C HIS A 224 -15.28 -14.45 10.58
N GLN A 225 -15.30 -15.38 9.61
CA GLN A 225 -15.20 -16.83 9.84
C GLN A 225 -13.81 -17.38 9.54
N TYR A 226 -13.11 -16.79 8.57
CA TYR A 226 -11.83 -17.28 8.08
C TYR A 226 -10.78 -16.17 8.10
N VAL A 227 -9.53 -16.59 8.33
CA VAL A 227 -8.33 -15.80 8.12
C VAL A 227 -7.65 -16.32 6.86
N TYR A 228 -7.25 -15.41 5.98
CA TYR A 228 -6.64 -15.74 4.70
C TYR A 228 -5.18 -15.31 4.66
N ALA A 229 -4.34 -16.12 3.99
CA ALA A 229 -2.96 -15.74 3.67
C ALA A 229 -2.61 -16.18 2.25
N ILE A 230 -1.85 -15.36 1.53
CA ILE A 230 -1.30 -15.69 0.20
C ILE A 230 0.20 -15.96 0.30
N SER A 231 0.74 -16.77 -0.62
CA SER A 231 2.17 -17.02 -0.71
C SER A 231 2.63 -16.99 -2.16
N PRO A 232 3.80 -16.41 -2.49
CA PRO A 232 4.38 -16.40 -3.84
C PRO A 232 4.93 -17.75 -4.27
N ASN A 233 4.43 -18.84 -3.71
CA ASN A 233 4.61 -20.24 -4.12
C ASN A 233 6.08 -20.64 -4.39
N GLY A 234 6.91 -20.52 -3.37
CA GLY A 234 8.28 -21.05 -3.35
C GLY A 234 9.38 -20.02 -3.43
N PHE A 235 9.08 -18.83 -3.87
CA PHE A 235 10.09 -17.77 -4.01
C PHE A 235 9.74 -16.55 -3.16
N TRP A 236 10.77 -15.79 -2.79
CA TRP A 236 10.61 -14.64 -1.91
C TRP A 236 10.16 -13.39 -2.69
N ASN A 237 10.85 -13.01 -3.75
CA ASN A 237 10.64 -11.74 -4.44
C ASN A 237 10.36 -11.85 -5.95
N ASP A 238 10.50 -13.01 -6.55
CA ASP A 238 10.34 -13.24 -7.99
C ASP A 238 9.57 -14.54 -8.30
N GLY A 239 8.55 -14.84 -7.49
CA GLY A 239 7.66 -15.97 -7.70
C GLY A 239 6.92 -15.92 -9.03
N ASP A 240 6.41 -17.08 -9.45
CA ASP A 240 5.69 -17.22 -10.73
C ASP A 240 4.17 -17.09 -10.55
N ASN A 241 3.67 -17.26 -9.34
CA ASN A 241 2.26 -17.19 -9.04
C ASN A 241 2.01 -17.07 -7.53
N PHE A 242 0.80 -16.63 -7.17
CA PHE A 242 0.33 -16.66 -5.79
C PHE A 242 -0.66 -17.81 -5.59
N ILE A 243 -0.53 -18.51 -4.47
CA ILE A 243 -1.55 -19.41 -3.93
C ILE A 243 -2.13 -18.81 -2.66
N ILE A 244 -3.35 -19.21 -2.29
CA ILE A 244 -4.02 -18.73 -1.08
C ILE A 244 -4.43 -19.89 -0.20
N GLY A 245 -4.19 -19.73 1.10
CA GLY A 245 -4.70 -20.60 2.16
C GLY A 245 -5.65 -19.83 3.07
N ARG A 246 -6.51 -20.58 3.78
CA ARG A 246 -7.36 -20.05 4.84
C ARG A 246 -7.45 -21.02 6.00
N VAL A 247 -7.71 -20.46 7.19
CA VAL A 247 -8.00 -21.19 8.40
C VAL A 247 -9.25 -20.60 9.07
N GLU A 248 -10.06 -21.42 9.74
CA GLU A 248 -11.15 -20.89 10.55
C GLU A 248 -10.60 -19.95 11.63
N ARG A 249 -11.15 -18.73 11.74
CA ARG A 249 -10.65 -17.68 12.66
C ARG A 249 -10.48 -18.19 14.10
N ARG A 250 -11.46 -18.95 14.60
CA ARG A 250 -11.43 -19.55 15.95
C ARG A 250 -10.30 -20.56 16.18
N LYS A 251 -9.76 -21.16 15.11
CA LYS A 251 -8.71 -22.17 15.14
C LYS A 251 -7.30 -21.62 14.95
N LEU A 252 -7.19 -20.39 14.45
CA LEU A 252 -5.88 -19.76 14.21
C LEU A 252 -4.98 -19.79 15.45
N LYS A 253 -5.58 -19.60 16.63
CA LYS A 253 -4.88 -19.62 17.93
C LYS A 253 -4.21 -20.95 18.25
N ASP A 254 -4.64 -22.05 17.65
CA ASP A 254 -4.14 -23.40 17.94
C ASP A 254 -2.81 -23.68 17.21
N LEU A 255 -2.44 -22.84 16.23
CA LEU A 255 -1.22 -22.94 15.42
C LEU A 255 -1.05 -24.32 14.78
N ASP A 256 -2.15 -24.93 14.35
CA ASP A 256 -2.16 -26.25 13.71
C ASP A 256 -2.22 -26.11 12.18
N ALA A 257 -1.18 -26.61 11.51
CA ALA A 257 -1.11 -26.60 10.05
C ALA A 257 -2.24 -27.42 9.40
N SER A 258 -2.76 -28.45 10.09
CA SER A 258 -3.84 -29.31 9.58
C SER A 258 -5.21 -28.62 9.51
N ASP A 259 -5.36 -27.46 10.15
CA ASP A 259 -6.57 -26.66 10.09
C ASP A 259 -6.63 -25.75 8.85
N TRP A 260 -5.51 -25.56 8.18
CA TRP A 260 -5.46 -24.78 6.96
C TRP A 260 -6.05 -25.53 5.77
N THR A 261 -6.75 -24.78 4.90
CA THR A 261 -7.24 -25.26 3.60
C THR A 261 -6.78 -24.31 2.51
N TYR A 262 -6.54 -24.86 1.32
CA TYR A 262 -5.97 -24.15 0.18
C TYR A 262 -6.97 -24.11 -0.98
N TYR A 263 -6.99 -23.03 -1.71
CA TYR A 263 -7.91 -22.82 -2.82
C TYR A 263 -7.61 -23.75 -3.99
N THR A 264 -8.66 -24.43 -4.48
CA THR A 264 -8.55 -25.43 -5.56
C THR A 264 -9.41 -25.09 -6.79
N GLY A 265 -10.04 -23.91 -6.80
CA GLY A 265 -10.82 -23.47 -7.96
C GLY A 265 -12.24 -23.04 -7.61
N ARG A 266 -13.00 -22.72 -8.66
CA ARG A 266 -14.42 -22.42 -8.59
C ARG A 266 -15.20 -23.49 -9.37
N ASP A 267 -16.30 -23.93 -8.79
CA ASP A 267 -17.29 -24.83 -9.40
C ASP A 267 -18.54 -24.07 -9.89
N GLY A 268 -18.41 -22.79 -10.19
CA GLY A 268 -19.52 -21.91 -10.52
C GLY A 268 -20.13 -21.19 -9.34
N GLN A 269 -19.66 -21.46 -8.11
CA GLN A 269 -20.13 -20.81 -6.89
C GLN A 269 -19.16 -19.72 -6.41
N SER A 270 -19.67 -18.69 -5.75
CA SER A 270 -18.85 -17.58 -5.26
C SER A 270 -17.89 -17.98 -4.14
N ALA A 271 -18.17 -19.04 -3.40
CA ALA A 271 -17.39 -19.45 -2.21
C ALA A 271 -16.04 -20.12 -2.53
N GLY A 272 -15.81 -20.59 -3.77
CA GLY A 272 -14.62 -21.35 -4.16
C GLY A 272 -14.54 -22.73 -3.50
N ASN A 273 -13.69 -23.59 -4.06
CA ASN A 273 -13.39 -24.92 -3.51
C ASN A 273 -12.08 -24.88 -2.73
N TRP A 274 -12.01 -25.65 -1.64
CA TRP A 274 -10.88 -25.66 -0.71
C TRP A 274 -10.50 -27.09 -0.30
N SER A 275 -9.20 -27.36 -0.25
CA SER A 275 -8.64 -28.65 0.16
C SER A 275 -7.61 -28.50 1.27
N LYS A 276 -7.54 -29.47 2.16
CA LYS A 276 -6.46 -29.57 3.15
C LYS A 276 -5.10 -29.95 2.53
N GLN A 277 -5.10 -30.43 1.31
CA GLN A 277 -3.88 -30.85 0.61
C GLN A 277 -3.32 -29.69 -0.20
N ILE A 278 -2.23 -29.09 0.26
CA ILE A 278 -1.57 -27.97 -0.44
C ILE A 278 -1.14 -28.34 -1.87
N ALA A 279 -0.87 -29.62 -2.13
CA ALA A 279 -0.52 -30.10 -3.47
C ALA A 279 -1.64 -29.83 -4.50
N GLN A 280 -2.90 -29.73 -4.04
CA GLN A 280 -4.06 -29.44 -4.88
C GLN A 280 -4.32 -27.94 -5.05
N ALA A 281 -3.57 -27.08 -4.35
CA ALA A 281 -3.74 -25.64 -4.49
C ALA A 281 -3.46 -25.19 -5.92
N ILE A 282 -4.33 -24.34 -6.45
CA ILE A 282 -4.13 -23.70 -7.75
C ILE A 282 -3.81 -22.21 -7.57
N PRO A 283 -3.09 -21.61 -8.53
CA PRO A 283 -2.81 -20.19 -8.49
C PRO A 283 -4.08 -19.33 -8.50
N ILE A 284 -4.08 -18.27 -7.70
CA ILE A 284 -5.08 -17.19 -7.75
C ILE A 284 -4.70 -16.10 -8.74
N LEU A 285 -3.41 -15.97 -9.02
CA LEU A 285 -2.83 -15.08 -10.02
C LEU A 285 -1.48 -15.67 -10.46
N SER A 286 -1.23 -15.70 -11.78
CA SER A 286 0.02 -16.24 -12.36
C SER A 286 0.71 -15.15 -13.19
N LEU A 287 1.90 -14.77 -12.75
CA LEU A 287 2.74 -13.74 -13.33
C LEU A 287 4.20 -14.22 -13.23
N PRO A 288 4.72 -14.92 -14.23
CA PRO A 288 6.06 -15.52 -14.16
C PRO A 288 7.16 -14.51 -13.79
N ALA A 289 7.91 -14.80 -12.72
CA ALA A 289 8.97 -13.98 -12.15
C ALA A 289 8.54 -12.56 -11.71
N LYS A 290 7.24 -12.35 -11.41
CA LYS A 290 6.70 -11.05 -11.01
C LYS A 290 5.90 -11.08 -9.71
N CYS A 291 5.88 -12.20 -9.00
CA CYS A 291 5.14 -12.35 -7.75
C CYS A 291 6.08 -12.18 -6.55
N GLY A 292 6.40 -10.96 -6.19
CA GLY A 292 7.08 -10.64 -4.93
C GLY A 292 6.12 -10.72 -3.73
N GLN A 293 6.66 -10.86 -2.52
CA GLN A 293 5.87 -10.89 -1.29
C GLN A 293 5.04 -9.60 -1.13
N THR A 294 3.77 -9.76 -0.85
CA THR A 294 2.84 -8.64 -0.66
C THR A 294 1.61 -9.09 0.14
N PRO A 295 1.17 -8.33 1.14
CA PRO A 295 -0.12 -8.52 1.78
C PRO A 295 -1.23 -7.85 0.95
N PRO A 296 -2.27 -8.59 0.53
CA PRO A 296 -3.47 -7.95 0.03
C PRO A 296 -4.20 -7.22 1.16
N CYS A 297 -4.85 -6.12 0.84
CA CYS A 297 -5.65 -5.34 1.78
C CYS A 297 -7.10 -5.24 1.33
N TYR A 298 -8.04 -5.52 2.23
CA TYR A 298 -9.46 -5.23 2.01
C TYR A 298 -9.74 -3.76 2.22
N ILE A 299 -10.48 -3.15 1.28
CA ILE A 299 -10.87 -1.74 1.32
C ILE A 299 -12.38 -1.67 1.64
N PRO A 300 -12.77 -1.54 2.93
CA PRO A 300 -14.18 -1.63 3.34
C PRO A 300 -15.06 -0.57 2.67
N SER A 301 -14.53 0.63 2.43
CA SER A 301 -15.28 1.72 1.79
C SER A 301 -15.58 1.45 0.31
N LEU A 302 -14.89 0.51 -0.33
CA LEU A 302 -15.09 0.09 -1.72
C LEU A 302 -15.61 -1.34 -1.86
N GLY A 303 -15.52 -2.17 -0.81
CA GLY A 303 -15.94 -3.57 -0.83
C GLY A 303 -15.09 -4.44 -1.77
N VAL A 304 -13.81 -4.10 -1.96
CA VAL A 304 -12.86 -4.81 -2.83
C VAL A 304 -11.55 -5.06 -2.11
N TYR A 305 -10.78 -6.01 -2.61
CA TYR A 305 -9.40 -6.27 -2.23
C TYR A 305 -8.47 -5.59 -3.21
N LEU A 306 -7.38 -5.01 -2.70
CA LEU A 306 -6.26 -4.46 -3.47
C LEU A 306 -5.02 -5.30 -3.20
N MET A 307 -4.26 -5.63 -4.24
CA MET A 307 -2.99 -6.35 -4.15
C MET A 307 -1.98 -5.70 -5.09
N ILE A 308 -0.72 -5.73 -4.70
CA ILE A 308 0.40 -5.25 -5.51
C ILE A 308 1.23 -6.47 -5.92
N SER A 309 1.49 -6.62 -7.20
CA SER A 309 2.57 -7.46 -7.71
C SER A 309 3.76 -6.55 -7.98
N TRP A 310 4.92 -6.86 -7.40
CA TRP A 310 6.12 -6.05 -7.59
C TRP A 310 7.29 -6.92 -8.06
N TYR A 311 8.14 -6.35 -8.91
CA TYR A 311 9.22 -7.08 -9.54
C TYR A 311 10.26 -6.14 -10.16
N ASN A 312 11.49 -6.64 -10.33
CA ASN A 312 12.52 -5.98 -11.15
C ASN A 312 12.21 -6.17 -12.64
N THR A 313 12.35 -5.14 -13.44
CA THR A 313 12.14 -5.21 -14.91
C THR A 313 13.29 -5.92 -15.61
N GLN A 314 14.47 -5.93 -15.00
CA GLN A 314 15.66 -6.59 -15.49
C GLN A 314 16.17 -7.61 -14.47
N LYS A 315 16.82 -8.66 -14.94
CA LYS A 315 17.49 -9.60 -14.06
C LYS A 315 18.70 -8.92 -13.42
N MET A 316 18.68 -8.77 -12.09
CA MET A 316 19.84 -8.24 -11.37
C MET A 316 20.95 -9.28 -11.29
N THR A 317 22.19 -8.87 -11.48
CA THR A 317 23.38 -9.70 -11.36
C THR A 317 24.12 -9.46 -10.06
N LYS A 318 23.88 -8.32 -9.41
CA LYS A 318 24.40 -7.93 -8.10
C LYS A 318 23.33 -7.26 -7.27
N TRP A 319 23.46 -7.31 -5.95
CA TRP A 319 22.73 -6.41 -5.06
C TRP A 319 23.11 -4.96 -5.35
N PHE A 320 22.15 -4.07 -5.26
CA PHE A 320 22.36 -2.62 -5.37
C PHE A 320 22.80 -2.12 -6.74
N GLU A 321 22.72 -2.93 -7.81
CA GLU A 321 22.89 -2.40 -9.16
C GLU A 321 21.66 -1.62 -9.61
N PRO A 322 21.84 -0.57 -10.45
CA PRO A 322 20.73 0.17 -11.01
C PRO A 322 19.75 -0.73 -11.74
N ASN A 323 18.48 -0.67 -11.35
CA ASN A 323 17.39 -1.43 -11.94
C ASN A 323 16.09 -0.66 -11.71
N GLU A 324 15.08 -0.97 -12.49
CA GLU A 324 13.73 -0.44 -12.33
C GLU A 324 12.85 -1.45 -11.61
N MET A 325 12.19 -1.01 -10.56
CA MET A 325 11.14 -1.78 -9.87
C MET A 325 9.78 -1.37 -10.42
N ARG A 326 8.92 -2.35 -10.67
CA ARG A 326 7.53 -2.13 -11.06
C ARG A 326 6.56 -2.60 -10.00
N TYR A 327 5.43 -1.89 -9.94
CA TYR A 327 4.32 -2.13 -9.05
C TYR A 327 3.05 -2.23 -9.91
N ASP A 328 2.57 -3.44 -10.10
CA ASP A 328 1.32 -3.71 -10.83
C ASP A 328 0.19 -3.85 -9.81
N PHE A 329 -0.82 -3.00 -9.90
CA PHE A 329 -1.97 -2.99 -9.00
C PHE A 329 -3.09 -3.86 -9.54
N TYR A 330 -3.64 -4.70 -8.67
CA TYR A 330 -4.74 -5.62 -8.97
C TYR A 330 -5.85 -5.48 -7.95
N GLN A 331 -7.10 -5.60 -8.39
CA GLN A 331 -8.28 -5.64 -7.53
C GLN A 331 -9.09 -6.91 -7.71
N ALA A 332 -9.81 -7.31 -6.67
CA ALA A 332 -10.74 -8.42 -6.71
C ALA A 332 -11.91 -8.20 -5.75
N GLU A 333 -13.04 -8.89 -6.00
CA GLU A 333 -14.18 -8.91 -5.08
C GLU A 333 -14.01 -9.97 -3.98
N HIS A 334 -13.12 -10.93 -4.19
CA HIS A 334 -12.80 -12.01 -3.26
C HIS A 334 -11.28 -12.16 -3.10
N PRO A 335 -10.75 -12.59 -1.95
CA PRO A 335 -9.31 -12.71 -1.75
C PRO A 335 -8.65 -13.78 -2.65
N TRP A 336 -9.44 -14.71 -3.19
CA TRP A 336 -9.02 -15.69 -4.20
C TRP A 336 -9.26 -15.24 -5.65
N GLY A 337 -9.70 -14.00 -5.86
CA GLY A 337 -9.92 -13.44 -7.20
C GLY A 337 -11.33 -13.68 -7.78
N PRO A 338 -11.52 -13.49 -9.10
CA PRO A 338 -10.47 -13.20 -10.08
C PRO A 338 -9.84 -11.82 -9.87
N TRP A 339 -8.52 -11.78 -9.89
CA TRP A 339 -7.77 -10.54 -9.80
C TRP A 339 -7.75 -9.82 -11.15
N LYS A 340 -8.12 -8.55 -11.15
CA LYS A 340 -8.16 -7.69 -12.34
C LYS A 340 -7.08 -6.63 -12.22
N PHE A 341 -6.27 -6.50 -13.26
CA PHE A 341 -5.26 -5.44 -13.36
C PHE A 341 -5.94 -4.07 -13.39
N ILE A 342 -5.34 -3.09 -12.71
CA ILE A 342 -5.76 -1.70 -12.68
C ILE A 342 -4.78 -0.88 -13.52
N ASN A 343 -3.58 -0.68 -13.01
CA ASN A 343 -2.49 0.04 -13.67
C ASN A 343 -1.14 -0.36 -13.09
N SER A 344 -0.07 0.19 -13.64
CA SER A 344 1.32 -0.06 -13.25
C SER A 344 2.06 1.23 -12.96
N HIS A 345 2.92 1.21 -11.96
CA HIS A 345 3.87 2.27 -11.65
C HIS A 345 5.30 1.76 -11.68
N SER A 346 6.23 2.68 -11.92
CA SER A 346 7.67 2.42 -11.93
C SER A 346 8.36 3.34 -10.94
N ASP A 347 9.45 2.87 -10.35
CA ASP A 347 10.35 3.69 -9.54
C ASP A 347 11.58 4.18 -10.32
N SER A 348 11.59 4.08 -11.66
CA SER A 348 12.66 4.60 -12.53
C SER A 348 12.96 6.08 -12.30
N HIS A 349 12.04 6.78 -11.65
CA HIS A 349 12.13 8.20 -11.28
C HIS A 349 13.01 8.47 -10.06
N ILE A 350 13.55 7.42 -9.41
CA ILE A 350 14.42 7.52 -8.23
C ILE A 350 15.86 7.31 -8.67
N THR A 351 16.68 8.34 -8.61
CA THR A 351 18.11 8.21 -8.94
C THR A 351 18.88 7.69 -7.72
N GLY A 352 19.47 6.53 -7.77
CA GLY A 352 20.36 6.04 -6.71
C GLY A 352 19.77 5.01 -5.77
N GLY A 353 18.60 4.50 -6.07
CA GLY A 353 17.97 3.41 -5.33
C GLY A 353 16.63 3.02 -5.88
N HIS A 354 16.00 2.04 -5.26
CA HIS A 354 14.63 1.62 -5.55
C HIS A 354 13.86 1.27 -4.28
N PHE A 355 12.55 1.18 -4.40
CA PHE A 355 11.69 0.65 -3.34
C PHE A 355 11.32 -0.81 -3.61
N TYR A 356 11.10 -1.60 -2.55
CA TYR A 356 10.69 -2.98 -2.65
C TYR A 356 9.91 -3.44 -1.42
N GLY A 357 9.24 -4.61 -1.51
CA GLY A 357 8.45 -5.15 -0.42
C GLY A 357 7.31 -4.22 0.00
N PRO A 358 6.41 -3.82 -0.95
CA PRO A 358 5.31 -2.95 -0.65
C PRO A 358 4.27 -3.63 0.24
N SER A 359 3.75 -2.91 1.23
CA SER A 359 2.67 -3.34 2.12
C SER A 359 1.57 -2.29 2.20
N LEU A 360 0.34 -2.70 1.91
CA LEU A 360 -0.85 -1.84 1.96
C LEU A 360 -1.35 -1.73 3.40
N CYS A 361 -1.35 -0.52 3.95
CA CYS A 361 -1.79 -0.30 5.33
C CYS A 361 -3.30 -0.12 5.42
N ALA A 362 -3.94 -0.92 6.25
CA ALA A 362 -5.39 -0.82 6.50
C ALA A 362 -5.79 0.38 7.37
N LYS A 363 -4.87 0.96 8.16
CA LYS A 363 -5.06 2.22 8.89
C LYS A 363 -4.87 3.41 7.94
N PHE A 364 -5.39 4.56 8.29
CA PHE A 364 -5.29 5.82 7.52
C PHE A 364 -6.03 5.82 6.18
N GLN A 365 -7.03 4.94 6.01
CA GLN A 365 -7.91 5.01 4.85
C GLN A 365 -8.92 6.14 5.03
N GLU A 366 -8.95 7.07 4.09
CA GLU A 366 -9.91 8.17 4.05
C GLU A 366 -10.59 8.24 2.69
N ARG A 367 -11.92 8.22 2.67
CA ARG A 367 -12.70 8.38 1.43
C ARG A 367 -13.13 9.82 1.26
N LYS A 368 -12.78 10.43 0.12
CA LYS A 368 -13.21 11.77 -0.31
C LYS A 368 -13.90 11.66 -1.68
N GLY A 369 -15.21 11.61 -1.68
CA GLY A 369 -15.98 11.48 -2.93
C GLY A 369 -15.67 10.18 -3.68
N ALA A 370 -15.10 10.32 -4.88
CA ALA A 370 -14.71 9.22 -5.75
C ALA A 370 -13.29 8.66 -5.45
N GLU A 371 -12.58 9.23 -4.50
CA GLU A 371 -11.22 8.86 -4.16
C GLU A 371 -11.16 8.22 -2.77
N VAL A 372 -10.25 7.27 -2.60
CA VAL A 372 -9.83 6.72 -1.30
C VAL A 372 -8.35 6.92 -1.14
N MET A 373 -7.97 7.68 -0.12
CA MET A 373 -6.57 7.83 0.29
C MET A 373 -6.17 6.66 1.17
N MET A 374 -4.97 6.13 0.99
CA MET A 374 -4.38 5.13 1.88
C MET A 374 -2.86 5.20 1.86
N SER A 375 -2.19 4.50 2.76
CA SER A 375 -0.74 4.45 2.87
C SER A 375 -0.18 3.13 2.32
N LEU A 376 0.88 3.24 1.52
CA LEU A 376 1.74 2.14 1.12
C LEU A 376 3.05 2.25 1.90
N PHE A 377 3.34 1.27 2.75
CA PHE A 377 4.65 1.15 3.37
C PHE A 377 5.59 0.32 2.49
N THR A 378 6.85 0.67 2.49
CA THR A 378 7.85 0.01 1.64
C THR A 378 9.24 0.15 2.24
N SER A 379 10.19 -0.54 1.65
CA SER A 379 11.61 -0.50 2.02
C SER A 379 12.41 0.13 0.92
N GLY A 380 13.36 1.00 1.26
CA GLY A 380 14.29 1.54 0.28
C GLY A 380 15.55 0.69 0.18
N CYS A 381 16.06 0.51 -1.02
CA CYS A 381 17.33 -0.15 -1.32
C CYS A 381 18.24 0.83 -2.05
N PRO A 382 19.39 1.23 -1.49
CA PRO A 382 20.34 2.09 -2.19
C PRO A 382 21.07 1.32 -3.28
N PHE A 383 21.51 1.98 -4.36
CA PHE A 383 22.51 1.42 -5.28
C PHE A 383 23.90 1.47 -4.64
N GLU A 384 24.84 0.63 -5.16
CA GLU A 384 26.28 0.74 -4.83
C GLU A 384 26.72 2.18 -5.04
N ASP A 385 27.56 2.76 -4.30
CA ASP A 385 28.08 4.12 -4.42
C ASP A 385 27.13 5.27 -4.02
N VAL A 386 25.91 4.98 -3.59
CA VAL A 386 24.99 6.01 -3.07
C VAL A 386 24.96 5.96 -1.53
N PRO A 387 25.00 7.11 -0.83
CA PRO A 387 24.92 7.13 0.63
C PRO A 387 23.71 6.35 1.15
N SER A 388 23.95 5.49 2.14
CA SER A 388 23.03 4.44 2.65
C SER A 388 21.75 4.94 3.34
N GLY A 389 21.31 6.18 3.09
CA GLY A 389 20.13 6.77 3.71
C GLY A 389 18.79 6.13 3.29
N LEU A 390 18.78 5.24 2.30
CA LEU A 390 17.55 4.65 1.76
C LEU A 390 17.09 3.37 2.49
N TYR A 391 17.97 2.59 3.12
CA TYR A 391 17.62 1.32 3.78
C TYR A 391 16.82 1.56 5.08
N LYS A 392 15.60 2.02 4.89
CA LYS A 392 14.68 2.54 5.89
C LYS A 392 13.26 2.09 5.58
N MET A 393 12.38 2.32 6.54
CA MET A 393 10.94 2.30 6.31
C MET A 393 10.52 3.59 5.61
N TRP A 394 9.72 3.45 4.57
CA TRP A 394 9.13 4.52 3.78
C TRP A 394 7.62 4.39 3.72
N GLU A 395 6.96 5.50 3.51
CA GLU A 395 5.54 5.56 3.19
C GLU A 395 5.33 6.39 1.92
N ILE A 396 4.49 5.86 1.05
CA ILE A 396 4.04 6.52 -0.18
C ILE A 396 2.52 6.59 -0.08
N PRO A 397 1.93 7.80 -0.06
CA PRO A 397 0.48 7.93 -0.13
C PRO A 397 -0.05 7.40 -1.46
N LEU A 398 -1.14 6.65 -1.40
CA LEU A 398 -1.89 6.19 -2.56
C LEU A 398 -3.22 6.91 -2.64
N VAL A 399 -3.63 7.24 -3.88
CA VAL A 399 -4.99 7.71 -4.19
C VAL A 399 -5.65 6.70 -5.10
N LEU A 400 -6.67 6.00 -4.60
CA LEU A 400 -7.49 5.04 -5.34
C LEU A 400 -8.68 5.78 -5.93
N ARG A 401 -8.83 5.80 -7.24
CA ARG A 401 -9.95 6.44 -7.94
C ARG A 401 -11.00 5.42 -8.33
N THR A 402 -12.27 5.83 -8.23
CA THR A 402 -13.43 5.01 -8.62
C THR A 402 -14.16 5.55 -9.85
N THR A 403 -13.67 6.66 -10.40
CA THR A 403 -14.12 7.23 -11.67
C THR A 403 -12.99 7.15 -12.68
N PRO A 404 -13.28 6.93 -13.96
CA PRO A 404 -12.26 6.92 -14.99
C PRO A 404 -11.42 8.21 -14.95
N VAL A 405 -10.10 8.05 -15.09
CA VAL A 405 -9.23 9.21 -15.31
C VAL A 405 -9.53 9.73 -16.70
N PRO A 406 -9.80 11.04 -16.87
CA PRO A 406 -9.99 11.61 -18.20
C PRO A 406 -8.74 11.39 -19.07
N ASP A 407 -8.96 11.28 -20.39
CA ASP A 407 -7.86 11.28 -21.33
C ASP A 407 -6.93 12.46 -21.06
N SER A 408 -5.63 12.24 -21.14
CA SER A 408 -4.63 13.23 -20.86
C SER A 408 -3.52 13.26 -21.90
N THR A 409 -2.89 14.40 -22.05
CA THR A 409 -1.75 14.62 -22.94
C THR A 409 -0.59 15.19 -22.14
N LEU A 410 0.60 14.56 -22.27
CA LEU A 410 1.85 15.11 -21.74
C LEU A 410 2.39 16.16 -22.71
N ILE A 411 2.82 17.28 -22.17
CA ILE A 411 3.40 18.45 -22.85
C ILE A 411 4.81 18.61 -22.29
N ASN A 412 5.81 18.46 -23.13
CA ASN A 412 7.20 18.61 -22.73
C ASN A 412 7.54 20.05 -22.35
N ASP A 413 8.58 20.25 -21.58
CA ASP A 413 9.09 21.54 -21.13
C ASP A 413 9.56 22.44 -22.29
N ASP A 414 9.94 21.87 -23.44
CA ASP A 414 10.35 22.60 -24.65
C ASP A 414 9.20 22.95 -25.61
N ASP A 415 7.94 22.66 -25.25
CA ASP A 415 6.78 22.95 -26.10
C ASP A 415 6.68 24.45 -26.38
N ALA A 416 6.57 24.82 -27.66
CA ALA A 416 6.57 26.23 -28.12
C ALA A 416 5.43 27.09 -27.54
N ARG A 417 4.40 26.48 -26.94
CA ARG A 417 3.30 27.17 -26.24
C ARG A 417 3.67 27.61 -24.82
N ILE A 418 4.77 27.13 -24.28
CA ILE A 418 5.27 27.53 -22.97
C ILE A 418 6.13 28.79 -23.15
N THR A 419 5.78 29.86 -22.45
CA THR A 419 6.53 31.12 -22.46
C THR A 419 7.34 31.25 -21.18
N TYR A 420 8.65 31.35 -21.31
CA TYR A 420 9.59 31.55 -20.22
C TYR A 420 9.94 33.03 -20.09
N SER A 421 9.97 33.55 -18.87
CA SER A 421 10.37 34.92 -18.54
C SER A 421 11.47 34.89 -17.49
N GLY A 422 12.61 35.52 -17.78
CA GLY A 422 13.80 35.53 -16.94
C GLY A 422 14.92 34.62 -17.46
N SER A 423 15.68 34.02 -16.57
CA SER A 423 16.95 33.33 -16.87
C SER A 423 16.81 31.81 -16.96
N TRP A 424 15.68 31.33 -17.45
CA TRP A 424 15.46 29.87 -17.64
C TRP A 424 16.46 29.29 -18.66
N ARG A 425 16.90 28.08 -18.40
CA ARG A 425 17.84 27.31 -19.23
C ARG A 425 17.28 25.94 -19.50
N SER A 426 17.36 25.48 -20.75
CA SER A 426 17.11 24.06 -21.10
C SER A 426 18.35 23.23 -20.74
N LEU A 427 18.11 22.10 -20.08
CA LEU A 427 19.11 21.12 -19.69
C LEU A 427 18.68 19.74 -20.22
N GLY A 428 19.42 19.16 -21.14
CA GLY A 428 19.16 17.84 -21.72
C GLY A 428 20.26 16.82 -21.43
N HIS A 429 20.01 15.56 -21.76
CA HIS A 429 20.92 14.42 -21.57
C HIS A 429 21.40 14.23 -20.13
N ARG A 430 20.46 14.35 -19.20
CA ARG A 430 20.74 14.39 -17.77
C ARG A 430 20.81 13.02 -17.13
N GLY A 431 20.11 12.02 -17.71
CA GLY A 431 20.07 10.64 -17.20
C GLY A 431 19.37 10.49 -15.85
N PHE A 432 18.45 11.41 -15.50
CA PHE A 432 17.66 11.37 -14.27
C PHE A 432 16.24 10.81 -14.48
N SER A 433 15.99 10.25 -15.65
CA SER A 433 14.66 9.76 -16.06
C SER A 433 13.59 10.87 -16.13
N ASP A 434 13.98 12.08 -16.49
CA ASP A 434 13.07 13.16 -16.83
C ASP A 434 12.28 12.81 -18.10
N TYR A 435 11.12 13.42 -18.30
CA TYR A 435 10.36 13.22 -19.53
C TYR A 435 11.17 13.76 -20.72
N ASN A 436 11.42 12.92 -21.72
CA ASN A 436 12.34 13.18 -22.86
C ASN A 436 13.82 13.45 -22.48
N ASP A 437 14.22 13.14 -21.23
CA ASP A 437 15.60 13.37 -20.72
C ASP A 437 16.04 14.84 -20.75
N ASP A 438 15.09 15.76 -20.56
CA ASP A 438 15.34 17.21 -20.52
C ASP A 438 14.43 17.92 -19.51
N VAL A 439 14.81 19.14 -19.13
CA VAL A 439 14.03 20.04 -18.27
C VAL A 439 14.38 21.51 -18.56
N HIS A 440 13.47 22.43 -18.25
CA HIS A 440 13.80 23.87 -18.09
C HIS A 440 14.00 24.21 -16.61
N TYR A 441 15.07 24.92 -16.30
CA TYR A 441 15.53 25.20 -14.95
C TYR A 441 15.96 26.67 -14.78
N THR A 442 15.66 27.26 -13.61
CA THR A 442 16.16 28.57 -13.18
C THR A 442 16.49 28.60 -11.69
N THR A 443 17.43 29.48 -11.29
CA THR A 443 17.71 29.84 -9.88
C THR A 443 17.34 31.28 -9.53
N SER A 444 16.84 32.03 -10.50
CA SER A 444 16.54 33.46 -10.30
C SER A 444 15.16 33.63 -9.69
N VAL A 445 15.08 34.33 -8.56
CA VAL A 445 13.81 34.63 -7.89
C VAL A 445 12.94 35.52 -8.79
N ASN A 446 11.64 35.22 -8.85
CA ASN A 446 10.61 35.82 -9.68
C ASN A 446 10.70 35.50 -11.18
N ASP A 447 11.65 34.70 -11.64
CA ASP A 447 11.54 34.09 -12.95
C ASP A 447 10.25 33.29 -13.03
N SER A 448 9.61 33.32 -14.19
CA SER A 448 8.33 32.64 -14.35
C SER A 448 8.19 31.96 -15.69
N LEU A 449 7.31 31.00 -15.74
CA LEU A 449 6.83 30.41 -16.99
C LEU A 449 5.31 30.48 -17.03
N GLN A 450 4.75 30.47 -18.24
CA GLN A 450 3.32 30.45 -18.46
C GLN A 450 2.97 29.54 -19.63
N PHE A 451 1.90 28.75 -19.46
CA PHE A 451 1.36 27.88 -20.47
C PHE A 451 -0.15 28.03 -20.56
N THR A 452 -0.66 28.18 -21.78
CA THR A 452 -2.11 28.21 -22.06
C THR A 452 -2.53 26.87 -22.63
N PHE A 453 -3.54 26.26 -22.03
CA PHE A 453 -4.05 24.94 -22.40
C PHE A 453 -5.57 24.95 -22.54
N THR A 454 -6.12 23.96 -23.24
CA THR A 454 -7.56 23.70 -23.29
C THR A 454 -7.81 22.36 -22.63
N GLY A 455 -8.64 22.33 -21.59
CA GLY A 455 -8.90 21.10 -20.83
C GLY A 455 -9.70 21.36 -19.57
N ALA A 456 -9.93 20.31 -18.79
CA ALA A 456 -10.65 20.34 -17.51
C ALA A 456 -9.72 20.23 -16.29
N GLY A 457 -8.40 20.14 -16.52
CA GLY A 457 -7.41 20.05 -15.44
C GLY A 457 -5.99 19.99 -15.99
N ILE A 458 -5.02 20.20 -15.10
CA ILE A 458 -3.59 20.15 -15.43
C ILE A 458 -2.77 19.68 -14.22
N ASP A 459 -1.74 18.84 -14.49
CA ASP A 459 -0.64 18.55 -13.57
C ASP A 459 0.57 19.43 -13.94
N TYR A 460 1.26 19.94 -12.94
CA TYR A 460 2.62 20.41 -13.03
C TYR A 460 3.55 19.29 -12.58
N ILE A 461 4.40 18.82 -13.48
CA ILE A 461 5.37 17.74 -13.27
C ILE A 461 6.75 18.36 -13.19
N ALA A 462 7.46 18.03 -12.12
CA ALA A 462 8.77 18.58 -11.81
C ALA A 462 9.65 17.54 -11.10
N GLU A 463 10.87 17.93 -10.80
CA GLU A 463 11.76 17.17 -9.92
C GLU A 463 11.59 17.58 -8.47
N LYS A 464 12.03 16.72 -7.55
CA LYS A 464 12.25 17.05 -6.13
C LYS A 464 13.69 16.69 -5.72
N HIS A 465 14.40 17.67 -5.14
CA HIS A 465 15.78 17.48 -4.69
C HIS A 465 16.22 18.62 -3.75
N THR A 466 17.39 18.48 -3.11
CA THR A 466 17.92 19.46 -2.14
C THR A 466 18.31 20.82 -2.75
N ASP A 467 18.58 20.88 -4.06
CA ASP A 467 18.93 22.11 -4.81
C ASP A 467 17.71 22.86 -5.38
N LEU A 468 16.52 22.36 -5.11
CA LEU A 468 15.25 22.96 -5.53
C LEU A 468 14.54 23.65 -4.35
N GLY A 469 13.62 24.57 -4.66
CA GLY A 469 12.97 25.39 -3.66
C GLY A 469 11.49 25.64 -3.92
N ASP A 470 10.96 26.72 -3.37
CA ASP A 470 9.54 27.04 -3.45
C ASP A 470 9.17 27.73 -4.77
N VAL A 471 8.01 27.34 -5.29
CA VAL A 471 7.37 28.00 -6.44
C VAL A 471 5.92 28.33 -6.12
N ASP A 472 5.42 29.45 -6.64
CA ASP A 472 3.99 29.79 -6.64
C ASP A 472 3.34 29.27 -7.91
N VAL A 473 2.23 28.55 -7.78
CA VAL A 473 1.42 28.05 -8.90
C VAL A 473 0.12 28.83 -9.00
N TYR A 474 -0.09 29.47 -10.14
CA TYR A 474 -1.31 30.21 -10.47
C TYR A 474 -2.08 29.49 -11.57
N VAL A 475 -3.41 29.45 -11.47
CA VAL A 475 -4.30 29.03 -12.55
C VAL A 475 -5.30 30.17 -12.78
N ASP A 476 -5.41 30.61 -14.04
CA ASP A 476 -6.25 31.74 -14.46
C ASP A 476 -5.99 33.02 -13.64
N GLY A 477 -4.73 33.28 -13.34
CA GLY A 477 -4.28 34.46 -12.57
C GLY A 477 -4.51 34.34 -11.06
N VAL A 478 -5.10 33.27 -10.56
CA VAL A 478 -5.37 33.03 -9.13
C VAL A 478 -4.29 32.11 -8.55
N LEU A 479 -3.63 32.55 -7.48
CA LEU A 479 -2.70 31.70 -6.72
C LEU A 479 -3.47 30.48 -6.16
N LYS A 480 -3.05 29.29 -6.55
CA LYS A 480 -3.63 28.04 -6.10
C LYS A 480 -2.82 27.41 -4.97
N GLN A 481 -1.50 27.43 -5.10
CA GLN A 481 -0.63 26.75 -4.14
C GLN A 481 0.78 27.34 -4.18
N ASN A 482 1.44 27.38 -3.02
CA ASN A 482 2.89 27.41 -2.92
C ASN A 482 3.37 25.96 -2.84
N VAL A 483 4.22 25.55 -3.77
CA VAL A 483 4.74 24.19 -3.91
C VAL A 483 6.21 24.18 -3.51
N ASN A 484 6.59 23.30 -2.59
CA ASN A 484 7.97 23.09 -2.20
C ASN A 484 8.56 21.92 -2.99
N LEU A 485 9.55 22.21 -3.85
CA LEU A 485 10.28 21.22 -4.64
C LEU A 485 11.47 20.61 -3.89
N ARG A 486 11.78 21.14 -2.69
CA ARG A 486 12.92 20.67 -1.89
C ARG A 486 12.60 19.33 -1.26
N LEU A 487 13.54 18.39 -1.35
CA LEU A 487 13.50 17.09 -0.70
C LEU A 487 14.86 16.81 -0.07
N GLU A 488 14.88 16.71 1.26
CA GLU A 488 16.10 16.47 2.03
C GLU A 488 16.41 14.98 2.17
N ASN A 489 17.70 14.68 2.17
CA ASN A 489 18.21 13.31 2.47
C ASN A 489 17.63 12.22 1.56
N PHE A 490 17.34 12.56 0.33
CA PHE A 490 16.83 11.66 -0.68
C PHE A 490 17.53 11.88 -2.03
N PRO A 491 17.70 10.86 -2.86
CA PRO A 491 18.12 11.06 -4.25
C PRO A 491 17.13 11.93 -5.00
N ARG A 492 17.54 12.48 -6.14
CA ARG A 492 16.65 13.25 -7.01
C ARG A 492 15.47 12.37 -7.45
N LEU A 493 14.27 12.89 -7.26
CA LEU A 493 13.05 12.33 -7.86
C LEU A 493 12.72 13.13 -9.11
N SER A 494 12.52 12.48 -10.24
CA SER A 494 12.04 13.08 -11.48
C SER A 494 10.57 12.76 -11.72
N GLN A 495 9.95 13.44 -12.68
CA GLN A 495 8.55 13.25 -13.10
C GLN A 495 7.53 13.23 -11.95
N VAL A 496 7.78 13.99 -10.88
CA VAL A 496 6.85 14.08 -9.73
C VAL A 496 5.71 15.04 -10.07
N VAL A 497 4.48 14.60 -9.91
CA VAL A 497 3.31 15.50 -9.96
C VAL A 497 3.32 16.33 -8.67
N VAL A 498 3.86 17.55 -8.76
CA VAL A 498 4.02 18.44 -7.61
C VAL A 498 2.84 19.36 -7.37
N PHE A 499 1.99 19.52 -8.38
CA PHE A 499 0.73 20.23 -8.30
C PHE A 499 -0.27 19.60 -9.27
N ARG A 500 -1.52 19.50 -8.85
CA ARG A 500 -2.64 19.06 -9.65
C ARG A 500 -3.85 19.95 -9.43
N THR A 501 -4.54 20.29 -10.51
CA THR A 501 -5.90 20.80 -10.44
C THR A 501 -6.78 20.05 -11.45
N ASP A 502 -7.97 19.71 -11.03
CA ASP A 502 -9.02 19.09 -11.83
C ASP A 502 -10.35 19.83 -11.57
N GLY A 503 -11.40 19.45 -12.28
CA GLY A 503 -12.71 20.08 -12.12
C GLY A 503 -12.80 21.50 -12.65
N LEU A 504 -11.85 21.93 -13.51
CA LEU A 504 -11.99 23.14 -14.29
C LEU A 504 -13.10 22.96 -15.35
N SER A 505 -13.70 24.05 -15.80
CA SER A 505 -14.57 24.01 -16.99
C SER A 505 -13.76 23.51 -18.18
N ASN A 506 -14.30 22.62 -19.02
CA ASN A 506 -13.58 22.23 -20.24
C ASN A 506 -13.48 23.44 -21.20
N GLY A 507 -12.30 24.06 -21.25
CA GLY A 507 -12.07 25.30 -22.00
C GLY A 507 -10.63 25.80 -21.89
N PRO A 508 -10.35 27.00 -22.41
CA PRO A 508 -9.01 27.60 -22.32
C PRO A 508 -8.71 28.07 -20.89
N HIS A 509 -7.56 27.65 -20.39
CA HIS A 509 -7.02 28.04 -19.08
C HIS A 509 -5.55 28.38 -19.19
N THR A 510 -5.02 29.06 -18.19
CA THR A 510 -3.60 29.45 -18.12
C THR A 510 -3.02 28.98 -16.78
N ILE A 511 -1.93 28.22 -16.84
CA ILE A 511 -1.07 27.97 -15.67
C ILE A 511 0.16 28.87 -15.72
N LYS A 512 0.54 29.45 -14.58
CA LYS A 512 1.78 30.22 -14.41
C LYS A 512 2.52 29.70 -13.18
N ILE A 513 3.83 29.48 -13.35
CA ILE A 513 4.73 29.07 -12.26
C ILE A 513 5.71 30.21 -12.03
N VAL A 514 5.92 30.60 -10.77
CA VAL A 514 6.85 31.67 -10.38
C VAL A 514 7.84 31.15 -9.36
N ASN A 515 9.14 31.23 -9.65
CA ASN A 515 10.17 30.84 -8.69
C ASN A 515 10.21 31.83 -7.51
N LYS A 516 10.12 31.32 -6.29
CA LYS A 516 10.11 32.12 -5.04
C LYS A 516 11.38 31.96 -4.21
N SER A 517 12.32 31.17 -4.66
CA SER A 517 13.52 30.78 -3.93
C SER A 517 14.78 31.05 -4.74
N THR A 518 15.90 31.24 -4.06
CA THR A 518 17.24 31.25 -4.69
C THR A 518 17.75 29.83 -4.97
N ALA A 519 17.10 28.80 -4.42
CA ALA A 519 17.24 27.45 -4.90
C ALA A 519 16.49 27.27 -6.25
N GLY A 520 16.68 26.17 -6.93
CA GLY A 520 16.15 25.96 -8.28
C GLY A 520 14.62 25.86 -8.34
N ALA A 521 14.07 26.29 -9.48
CA ALA A 521 12.74 25.87 -9.95
C ALA A 521 12.91 25.16 -11.28
N VAL A 522 12.13 24.12 -11.52
CA VAL A 522 12.25 23.24 -12.68
C VAL A 522 10.88 22.90 -13.24
N LEU A 523 10.77 22.85 -14.57
CA LEU A 523 9.67 22.22 -15.29
C LEU A 523 10.22 21.02 -16.05
N ASP A 524 9.60 19.84 -15.80
CA ASP A 524 9.82 18.62 -16.56
C ASP A 524 8.73 18.49 -17.66
N ALA A 525 7.46 18.50 -17.24
CA ALA A 525 6.34 18.43 -18.16
C ALA A 525 5.05 19.01 -17.55
N PHE A 526 4.04 19.24 -18.40
CA PHE A 526 2.64 19.36 -17.98
C PHE A 526 1.85 18.15 -18.45
N ARG A 527 0.81 17.75 -17.70
CA ARG A 527 -0.20 16.80 -18.14
C ARG A 527 -1.56 17.49 -18.15
N VAL A 528 -2.17 17.62 -19.34
CA VAL A 528 -3.48 18.27 -19.53
C VAL A 528 -4.57 17.21 -19.64
N TYR A 529 -5.67 17.39 -18.92
CA TYR A 529 -6.81 16.47 -18.87
C TYR A 529 -8.01 17.01 -19.64
N GLY A 530 -8.70 16.12 -20.39
CA GLY A 530 -10.01 16.41 -20.99
C GLY A 530 -10.01 17.42 -22.11
N GLY A 531 -8.86 17.66 -22.79
CA GLY A 531 -8.74 18.55 -23.95
C GLY A 531 -8.04 17.85 -25.10
N SER A 532 -8.44 18.12 -26.35
CA SER A 532 -7.54 17.86 -27.46
C SER A 532 -6.38 18.85 -27.37
N ALA A 533 -5.17 18.38 -27.11
CA ALA A 533 -4.00 19.18 -27.41
C ALA A 533 -4.05 19.52 -28.90
N GLY A 534 -4.19 20.78 -29.23
CA GLY A 534 -4.04 21.22 -30.62
C GLY A 534 -2.70 20.69 -31.17
N PRO A 535 -2.58 20.41 -32.47
CA PRO A 535 -1.32 19.95 -33.04
C PRO A 535 -0.19 20.90 -32.62
N PRO A 536 1.02 20.39 -32.30
CA PRO A 536 2.15 21.25 -32.01
C PRO A 536 2.35 22.21 -33.21
N LEU A 537 2.54 23.49 -32.91
CA LEU A 537 2.84 24.46 -33.95
C LEU A 537 4.11 23.96 -34.64
N SER A 538 3.98 23.64 -35.95
CA SER A 538 5.13 23.28 -36.76
C SER A 538 6.14 24.44 -36.70
N ARG A 539 7.36 24.16 -36.26
CA ARG A 539 8.47 25.09 -36.40
C ARG A 539 8.66 25.33 -37.89
N GLY A 540 8.34 26.55 -38.34
CA GLY A 540 8.65 27.03 -39.69
C GLY A 540 10.15 27.26 -39.85
#